data_a47b6b85e970ed8293d79d9866eb252b
#
_entry.id   a47b6b85e970ed8293d79d9866eb252b
#
_cell.length_a   1.000
_cell.length_b   1.000
_cell.length_c   1.000
_cell.angle_alpha   90.00
_cell.angle_beta   90.00
_cell.angle_gamma   90.00
#
_symmetry.space_group_name_H-M   'P 1'
#
loop_
_entity.id
_entity.type
_entity.pdbx_description
1 polymer ?
#
loop_
_entity_poly.entity_id
_entity_poly.type
_entity_poly.pdbx_seq_one_letter_code
_entity_poly.pdbx_strand_id
1 'polypeptide(L)'
;MTDRISSKADVLKSLYGKLKYSRVEKLKIVTGAELDADSYGLAAEIAEEFAGGYIVVRSSSSNEDGLNTSNAGHYESILGVDPSDGEAVVRAVREVLDSYKCDLDDVSGEQVLIQRQITNISYSGVIFSREIKKDRPYYTITYDDSSTDAVTSGRGGKTVYIIRNVDCDELPANWAALIRSMRELEEMHPEYPLDVEFAIDEGNTVTIFQMRPLAASINGVHSDVDDEEVFRTVLEAEDTYREISSLVGDRNTILSDMAFWNPAEIIGENPHPLDYSLYREIITSAAWNQGLSYIGYREVDGDLMYKLGNKPYISLKKSFLGLMPDELDDRLEAKLLKYYDKKLIDDPTAHDKIEFEIAFSEYDFSTEDKLGTLTEAGFTREEIADLSDSLFNLTNNAICNFNRNRMKDLRALNGLRVHRENTRSNWLMAHNDVVTLIQYFVQLIERKKHYGPRNLRDRRDWHSYRRRLADPLCTEDILRTKR
;
A
#
# COMPACT_ATOMS: atom_id res chain seq x y z
N MET A 1 4.34 3.78 -43.71
CA MET A 1 5.39 4.61 -43.13
C MET A 1 5.71 3.98 -41.81
N THR A 2 6.86 3.41 -41.64
CA THR A 2 7.33 2.84 -40.38
C THR A 2 7.58 4.03 -39.45
N ASP A 3 6.71 4.22 -38.46
CA ASP A 3 6.91 5.20 -37.40
C ASP A 3 8.21 4.86 -36.67
N ARG A 4 9.29 5.59 -36.99
CA ARG A 4 10.49 5.61 -36.18
C ARG A 4 10.08 6.22 -34.86
N ILE A 5 10.20 5.46 -33.78
CA ILE A 5 10.09 5.99 -32.44
C ILE A 5 11.16 7.09 -32.33
N SER A 6 10.72 8.29 -31.96
CA SER A 6 11.61 9.43 -31.78
C SER A 6 12.51 9.15 -30.57
N SER A 7 13.79 9.49 -30.64
CA SER A 7 14.70 9.36 -29.51
C SER A 7 14.22 10.21 -28.33
N LYS A 8 14.70 9.92 -27.11
CA LYS A 8 14.45 10.72 -25.90
C LYS A 8 14.67 12.22 -26.16
N ALA A 9 15.78 12.57 -26.83
CA ALA A 9 16.13 13.94 -27.15
C ALA A 9 15.13 14.59 -28.13
N ASP A 10 14.68 13.85 -29.17
CA ASP A 10 13.72 14.37 -30.14
C ASP A 10 12.33 14.61 -29.50
N VAL A 11 11.88 13.70 -28.62
CA VAL A 11 10.64 13.85 -27.87
C VAL A 11 10.70 15.12 -27.00
N LEU A 12 11.73 15.28 -26.18
CA LEU A 12 11.88 16.45 -25.34
C LEU A 12 11.99 17.76 -26.13
N LYS A 13 12.72 17.74 -27.26
CA LYS A 13 12.80 18.88 -28.17
C LYS A 13 11.43 19.25 -28.75
N SER A 14 10.58 18.26 -29.03
CA SER A 14 9.24 18.48 -29.54
C SER A 14 8.32 19.15 -28.52
N LEU A 15 8.54 18.89 -27.21
CA LEU A 15 7.79 19.44 -26.08
C LEU A 15 8.31 20.81 -25.61
N TYR A 16 9.57 21.14 -25.89
CA TYR A 16 10.23 22.33 -25.39
C TYR A 16 9.48 23.61 -25.75
N GLY A 17 9.12 24.40 -24.75
CA GLY A 17 8.40 25.67 -24.87
C GLY A 17 6.93 25.55 -25.27
N LYS A 18 6.35 24.36 -25.29
CA LYS A 18 4.95 24.13 -25.67
C LYS A 18 4.04 23.76 -24.51
N LEU A 19 4.60 23.33 -23.39
CA LEU A 19 3.85 22.87 -22.22
C LEU A 19 3.39 24.04 -21.36
N LYS A 20 2.15 23.96 -20.86
CA LYS A 20 1.51 24.96 -20.02
C LYS A 20 1.65 24.61 -18.53
N TYR A 21 1.50 23.33 -18.18
CA TYR A 21 1.47 22.87 -16.80
C TYR A 21 2.79 22.25 -16.33
N SER A 22 3.71 22.02 -17.27
CA SER A 22 5.06 21.55 -16.99
C SER A 22 6.06 22.25 -17.90
N ARG A 23 7.34 21.91 -17.71
CA ARG A 23 8.40 22.39 -18.56
C ARG A 23 9.36 21.28 -18.96
N VAL A 24 10.05 21.48 -20.06
CA VAL A 24 11.29 20.82 -20.40
C VAL A 24 12.39 21.83 -20.22
N GLU A 25 13.47 21.47 -19.52
CA GLU A 25 14.62 22.35 -19.35
C GLU A 25 15.31 22.63 -20.68
N LYS A 26 16.01 23.76 -20.75
CA LYS A 26 16.81 24.12 -21.91
C LYS A 26 17.71 22.94 -22.30
N LEU A 27 17.69 22.58 -23.56
CA LEU A 27 18.36 21.41 -24.10
C LEU A 27 19.11 21.69 -25.39
N LYS A 28 20.20 20.95 -25.60
CA LYS A 28 20.94 20.86 -26.87
C LYS A 28 21.21 19.40 -27.19
N ILE A 29 21.01 19.04 -28.44
CA ILE A 29 21.30 17.69 -28.94
C ILE A 29 22.63 17.76 -29.67
N VAL A 30 23.51 16.83 -29.38
CA VAL A 30 24.86 16.70 -29.98
C VAL A 30 25.02 15.30 -30.49
N THR A 31 25.65 15.13 -31.65
CA THR A 31 25.98 13.82 -32.20
C THR A 31 27.47 13.50 -32.05
N GLY A 32 27.84 12.21 -32.14
CA GLY A 32 29.23 11.79 -32.14
C GLY A 32 30.02 12.44 -33.28
N ALA A 33 29.41 12.57 -34.45
CA ALA A 33 30.04 13.21 -35.62
C ALA A 33 30.33 14.71 -35.38
N GLU A 34 29.44 15.44 -34.73
CA GLU A 34 29.66 16.86 -34.37
C GLU A 34 30.82 17.02 -33.38
N LEU A 35 30.89 16.14 -32.36
CA LEU A 35 31.98 16.14 -31.40
C LEU A 35 33.35 15.87 -32.06
N ASP A 36 33.38 14.92 -32.98
CA ASP A 36 34.64 14.54 -33.67
C ASP A 36 35.07 15.60 -34.71
N ALA A 37 34.13 16.35 -35.29
CA ALA A 37 34.42 17.41 -36.26
C ALA A 37 35.06 18.64 -35.61
N ASP A 38 34.51 19.12 -34.51
CA ASP A 38 35.01 20.30 -33.78
C ASP A 38 34.63 20.27 -32.31
N SER A 39 35.34 19.55 -31.49
CA SER A 39 35.08 19.44 -30.04
C SER A 39 35.25 20.77 -29.28
N TYR A 40 36.16 21.65 -29.73
CA TYR A 40 36.41 22.94 -29.08
C TYR A 40 35.34 23.96 -29.41
N GLY A 41 34.89 24.04 -30.67
CA GLY A 41 33.78 24.91 -31.08
C GLY A 41 32.49 24.48 -30.40
N LEU A 42 32.20 23.18 -30.34
CA LEU A 42 31.07 22.64 -29.66
C LEU A 42 31.05 22.99 -28.17
N ALA A 43 32.19 22.84 -27.48
CA ALA A 43 32.32 23.19 -26.07
C ALA A 43 32.07 24.70 -25.83
N ALA A 44 32.58 25.56 -26.74
CA ALA A 44 32.37 27.01 -26.65
C ALA A 44 30.90 27.39 -26.85
N GLU A 45 30.19 26.75 -27.79
CA GLU A 45 28.76 26.94 -27.99
C GLU A 45 27.96 26.53 -26.74
N ILE A 46 28.30 25.38 -26.12
CA ILE A 46 27.64 24.91 -24.90
C ILE A 46 27.89 25.86 -23.75
N ALA A 47 29.12 26.36 -23.60
CA ALA A 47 29.46 27.34 -22.56
C ALA A 47 28.66 28.64 -22.69
N GLU A 48 28.48 29.14 -23.90
CA GLU A 48 27.66 30.34 -24.18
C GLU A 48 26.15 30.06 -23.91
N GLU A 49 25.68 28.94 -24.43
CA GLU A 49 24.27 28.58 -24.39
C GLU A 49 23.78 28.26 -22.98
N PHE A 50 24.60 27.61 -22.14
CA PHE A 50 24.22 27.18 -20.79
C PHE A 50 24.88 27.99 -19.66
N ALA A 51 25.38 29.18 -19.95
CA ALA A 51 26.01 30.02 -18.95
C ALA A 51 25.14 30.17 -17.68
N GLY A 52 25.79 30.18 -16.49
CA GLY A 52 25.15 30.46 -15.20
C GLY A 52 24.51 29.25 -14.50
N GLY A 53 24.90 28.02 -14.80
CA GLY A 53 24.47 26.84 -14.04
C GLY A 53 25.11 25.57 -14.60
N TYR A 54 25.02 24.50 -13.82
CA TYR A 54 25.50 23.18 -14.24
C TYR A 54 24.61 22.57 -15.32
N ILE A 55 25.18 21.65 -16.08
CA ILE A 55 24.47 20.84 -17.09
C ILE A 55 24.53 19.36 -16.69
N VAL A 56 23.58 18.61 -17.23
CA VAL A 56 23.58 17.17 -17.25
C VAL A 56 23.74 16.70 -18.70
N VAL A 57 24.62 15.74 -18.90
CA VAL A 57 24.88 15.07 -20.19
C VAL A 57 24.26 13.68 -20.11
N ARG A 58 23.24 13.41 -20.91
CA ARG A 58 22.42 12.20 -20.85
C ARG A 58 22.44 11.42 -22.14
N SER A 59 22.30 10.10 -22.02
CA SER A 59 22.08 9.25 -23.16
C SER A 59 20.77 9.57 -23.90
N SER A 60 20.80 9.38 -25.22
CA SER A 60 19.64 9.43 -26.10
C SER A 60 19.91 8.58 -27.33
N SER A 61 20.30 7.33 -27.12
CA SER A 61 20.59 6.38 -28.20
C SER A 61 19.30 5.91 -28.87
N SER A 62 19.38 5.63 -30.17
CA SER A 62 18.28 5.02 -30.92
C SER A 62 17.87 3.62 -30.43
N ASN A 63 18.74 2.95 -29.64
CA ASN A 63 18.48 1.63 -29.05
C ASN A 63 17.93 1.69 -27.62
N GLU A 64 17.87 2.87 -27.00
CA GLU A 64 17.42 3.03 -25.60
C GLU A 64 15.90 2.85 -25.46
N ASP A 65 15.14 3.39 -26.41
CA ASP A 65 13.67 3.43 -26.40
C ASP A 65 13.08 2.50 -27.48
N GLY A 66 13.23 1.18 -27.31
CA GLY A 66 12.54 0.19 -28.15
C GLY A 66 11.07 0.00 -27.73
N LEU A 67 10.15 -0.23 -28.70
CA LEU A 67 8.73 -0.54 -28.41
C LEU A 67 8.54 -1.73 -27.46
N ASN A 68 9.49 -2.65 -27.38
CA ASN A 68 9.36 -3.90 -26.64
C ASN A 68 10.39 -4.09 -25.52
N THR A 69 11.34 -3.20 -25.37
CA THR A 69 12.41 -3.31 -24.37
C THR A 69 12.67 -1.94 -23.75
N SER A 70 12.55 -1.86 -22.44
CA SER A 70 12.99 -0.70 -21.66
C SER A 70 14.40 -0.96 -21.18
N ASN A 71 15.40 -0.33 -21.83
CA ASN A 71 16.78 -0.33 -21.38
C ASN A 71 17.09 0.88 -20.48
N ALA A 72 16.11 1.32 -19.70
CA ALA A 72 16.26 2.44 -18.77
C ALA A 72 17.45 2.20 -17.82
N GLY A 73 18.39 3.14 -17.78
CA GLY A 73 19.59 3.04 -16.94
C GLY A 73 20.72 2.17 -17.50
N HIS A 74 20.63 1.74 -18.76
CA HIS A 74 21.68 0.93 -19.40
C HIS A 74 22.88 1.79 -19.81
N TYR A 75 22.65 3.04 -20.19
CA TYR A 75 23.69 3.99 -20.60
C TYR A 75 23.92 5.08 -19.57
N GLU A 76 25.11 5.71 -19.66
CA GLU A 76 25.57 6.67 -18.66
C GLU A 76 24.84 8.02 -18.75
N SER A 77 24.74 8.67 -17.59
CA SER A 77 24.30 10.06 -17.44
C SER A 77 25.23 10.78 -16.47
N ILE A 78 25.80 11.90 -16.90
CA ILE A 78 26.81 12.64 -16.15
C ILE A 78 26.22 13.94 -15.63
N LEU A 79 26.13 14.04 -14.34
CA LEU A 79 25.60 15.19 -13.62
C LEU A 79 26.70 16.16 -13.22
N GLY A 80 26.35 17.44 -12.97
CA GLY A 80 27.23 18.43 -12.36
C GLY A 80 28.37 18.89 -13.27
N VAL A 81 28.18 18.83 -14.59
CA VAL A 81 29.19 19.33 -15.53
C VAL A 81 29.13 20.85 -15.58
N ASP A 82 30.26 21.53 -15.37
CA ASP A 82 30.37 22.97 -15.53
C ASP A 82 30.47 23.30 -17.03
N PRO A 83 29.53 23.99 -17.63
CA PRO A 83 29.57 24.30 -19.06
C PRO A 83 30.73 25.26 -19.42
N SER A 84 31.33 25.97 -18.49
CA SER A 84 32.49 26.82 -18.72
C SER A 84 33.81 26.05 -18.81
N ASP A 85 33.85 24.80 -18.31
CA ASP A 85 34.96 23.88 -18.47
C ASP A 85 34.80 23.04 -19.74
N GLY A 86 35.32 23.53 -20.86
CA GLY A 86 35.19 22.86 -22.15
C GLY A 86 35.81 21.45 -22.17
N GLU A 87 36.86 21.19 -21.39
CA GLU A 87 37.43 19.85 -21.30
C GLU A 87 36.49 18.89 -20.54
N ALA A 88 35.84 19.36 -19.47
CA ALA A 88 34.86 18.57 -18.76
C ALA A 88 33.62 18.26 -19.60
N VAL A 89 33.14 19.23 -20.39
CA VAL A 89 32.08 19.03 -21.35
C VAL A 89 32.41 17.98 -22.38
N VAL A 90 33.56 18.09 -23.05
CA VAL A 90 33.99 17.13 -24.06
C VAL A 90 34.18 15.73 -23.46
N ARG A 91 34.76 15.62 -22.26
CA ARG A 91 34.88 14.32 -21.57
C ARG A 91 33.51 13.71 -21.30
N ALA A 92 32.55 14.48 -20.75
CA ALA A 92 31.21 13.99 -20.41
C ALA A 92 30.44 13.50 -21.65
N VAL A 93 30.49 14.24 -22.76
CA VAL A 93 29.86 13.82 -24.02
C VAL A 93 30.51 12.55 -24.55
N ARG A 94 31.83 12.45 -24.48
CA ARG A 94 32.59 11.25 -24.91
C ARG A 94 32.26 10.03 -24.07
N GLU A 95 32.22 10.18 -22.79
CA GLU A 95 31.90 9.11 -21.85
C GLU A 95 30.50 8.52 -22.12
N VAL A 96 29.50 9.38 -22.37
CA VAL A 96 28.17 8.94 -22.78
C VAL A 96 28.20 8.21 -24.12
N LEU A 97 28.90 8.75 -25.15
CA LEU A 97 29.03 8.08 -26.45
C LEU A 97 29.78 6.73 -26.34
N ASP A 98 30.79 6.66 -25.47
CA ASP A 98 31.55 5.43 -25.24
C ASP A 98 30.68 4.35 -24.55
N SER A 99 29.69 4.74 -23.73
CA SER A 99 28.74 3.80 -23.15
C SER A 99 27.86 3.10 -24.19
N TYR A 100 27.62 3.72 -25.35
CA TYR A 100 26.85 3.11 -26.45
C TYR A 100 27.65 1.99 -27.19
N LYS A 101 28.97 1.99 -27.09
CA LYS A 101 29.83 1.01 -27.77
C LYS A 101 29.69 -0.42 -27.27
N CYS A 102 28.96 -0.62 -26.13
CA CYS A 102 28.62 -1.97 -25.69
C CYS A 102 27.63 -2.65 -26.65
N ASP A 103 26.81 -1.85 -27.36
CA ASP A 103 25.70 -2.34 -28.20
C ASP A 103 25.82 -1.90 -29.66
N LEU A 104 26.68 -0.90 -29.98
CA LEU A 104 26.80 -0.28 -31.29
C LEU A 104 28.26 -0.21 -31.73
N ASP A 105 28.53 -0.65 -32.94
CA ASP A 105 29.86 -0.55 -33.56
C ASP A 105 30.19 0.87 -34.03
N ASP A 106 29.19 1.64 -34.44
CA ASP A 106 29.31 3.03 -34.90
C ASP A 106 28.37 3.94 -34.11
N VAL A 107 28.94 4.89 -33.39
CA VAL A 107 28.23 5.86 -32.54
C VAL A 107 28.23 7.28 -33.14
N SER A 108 28.76 7.46 -34.35
CA SER A 108 28.88 8.77 -34.97
C SER A 108 27.54 9.47 -35.20
N GLY A 109 26.49 8.71 -35.51
CA GLY A 109 25.12 9.19 -35.69
C GLY A 109 24.28 9.23 -34.42
N GLU A 110 24.80 8.69 -33.29
CA GLU A 110 24.06 8.65 -32.04
C GLU A 110 24.00 10.02 -31.36
N GLN A 111 22.87 10.25 -30.66
CA GLN A 111 22.59 11.51 -30.00
C GLN A 111 23.00 11.47 -28.52
N VAL A 112 23.52 12.58 -28.05
CA VAL A 112 23.74 12.89 -26.64
C VAL A 112 22.88 14.13 -26.29
N LEU A 113 22.14 14.06 -25.23
CA LEU A 113 21.27 15.12 -24.75
C LEU A 113 21.96 15.93 -23.66
N ILE A 114 22.20 17.20 -23.90
CA ILE A 114 22.71 18.15 -22.92
C ILE A 114 21.53 19.00 -22.42
N GLN A 115 21.33 19.02 -21.13
CA GLN A 115 20.25 19.79 -20.50
C GLN A 115 20.77 20.63 -19.33
N ARG A 116 20.09 21.73 -19.03
CA ARG A 116 20.33 22.44 -17.78
C ARG A 116 19.99 21.54 -16.60
N GLN A 117 20.87 21.44 -15.65
CA GLN A 117 20.65 20.67 -14.43
C GLN A 117 19.70 21.46 -13.51
N ILE A 118 18.67 20.76 -13.02
CA ILE A 118 17.73 21.31 -12.05
C ILE A 118 18.32 21.17 -10.65
N THR A 119 18.04 22.19 -9.84
CA THR A 119 18.32 22.21 -8.39
C THR A 119 17.01 22.35 -7.61
N ASN A 120 17.04 22.11 -6.29
CA ASN A 120 15.87 22.25 -5.40
C ASN A 120 14.71 21.32 -5.76
N ILE A 121 15.01 20.07 -6.09
CA ILE A 121 14.01 19.05 -6.36
C ILE A 121 13.45 18.56 -5.03
N SER A 122 12.12 18.61 -4.89
CA SER A 122 11.39 18.06 -3.74
C SER A 122 10.96 16.61 -3.98
N TYR A 123 10.58 16.29 -5.22
CA TYR A 123 10.16 14.96 -5.63
C TYR A 123 10.70 14.64 -7.02
N SER A 124 11.14 13.42 -7.22
CA SER A 124 11.47 12.92 -8.56
C SER A 124 10.94 11.50 -8.70
N GLY A 125 10.62 11.09 -9.93
CA GLY A 125 10.08 9.75 -10.13
C GLY A 125 9.54 9.51 -11.53
N VAL A 126 8.69 8.49 -11.59
CA VAL A 126 8.03 8.04 -12.80
C VAL A 126 6.52 8.04 -12.58
N ILE A 127 5.77 8.53 -13.56
CA ILE A 127 4.31 8.45 -13.60
C ILE A 127 3.87 7.68 -14.83
N PHE A 128 3.03 6.67 -14.62
CA PHE A 128 2.33 5.98 -15.68
C PHE A 128 0.89 6.50 -15.78
N SER A 129 0.41 6.71 -16.99
CA SER A 129 -0.95 7.19 -17.20
C SER A 129 -2.04 6.15 -16.95
N ARG A 130 -1.66 4.89 -16.84
CA ARG A 130 -2.54 3.77 -16.45
C ARG A 130 -1.80 2.77 -15.54
N GLU A 131 -2.53 2.04 -14.72
CA GLU A 131 -1.96 0.99 -13.89
C GLU A 131 -1.53 -0.20 -14.76
N ILE A 132 -0.28 -0.68 -14.56
CA ILE A 132 0.40 -1.60 -15.50
C ILE A 132 -0.15 -3.02 -15.48
N LYS A 133 -0.55 -3.54 -14.31
CA LYS A 133 -0.86 -4.98 -14.14
C LYS A 133 -2.21 -5.36 -14.71
N LYS A 134 -3.21 -4.50 -14.58
CA LYS A 134 -4.60 -4.74 -14.95
C LYS A 134 -5.18 -3.67 -15.87
N ASP A 135 -4.36 -2.75 -16.35
CA ASP A 135 -4.77 -1.62 -17.18
C ASP A 135 -5.95 -0.84 -16.58
N ARG A 136 -5.91 -0.58 -15.27
CA ARG A 136 -6.95 0.16 -14.58
C ARG A 136 -6.74 1.68 -14.74
N PRO A 137 -7.82 2.49 -14.64
CA PRO A 137 -7.77 3.93 -14.84
C PRO A 137 -7.19 4.69 -13.65
N TYR A 138 -5.95 4.37 -13.28
CA TYR A 138 -5.19 5.06 -12.25
C TYR A 138 -3.88 5.59 -12.82
N TYR A 139 -3.54 6.83 -12.49
CA TYR A 139 -2.17 7.29 -12.55
C TYR A 139 -1.37 6.56 -11.48
N THR A 140 -0.29 5.90 -11.87
CA THR A 140 0.62 5.22 -10.94
C THR A 140 1.90 6.03 -10.85
N ILE A 141 2.15 6.61 -9.67
CA ILE A 141 3.29 7.49 -9.41
C ILE A 141 4.24 6.77 -8.47
N THR A 142 5.44 6.47 -8.93
CA THR A 142 6.53 6.00 -8.07
C THR A 142 7.56 7.11 -7.94
N TYR A 143 7.83 7.55 -6.71
CA TYR A 143 8.63 8.73 -6.45
C TYR A 143 9.57 8.57 -5.24
N ASP A 144 10.59 9.40 -5.20
CA ASP A 144 11.50 9.57 -4.08
C ASP A 144 11.52 11.05 -3.65
N ASP A 145 11.58 11.30 -2.35
CA ASP A 145 11.67 12.62 -1.72
C ASP A 145 13.08 12.91 -1.13
N SER A 146 14.03 12.00 -1.35
CA SER A 146 15.39 12.07 -0.78
C SER A 146 16.50 12.13 -1.83
N SER A 147 16.27 11.60 -3.03
CA SER A 147 17.28 11.62 -4.11
C SER A 147 16.65 11.62 -5.50
N THR A 148 17.36 12.22 -6.48
CA THR A 148 16.90 12.27 -7.87
C THR A 148 17.07 10.96 -8.64
N ASP A 149 17.88 10.03 -8.12
CA ASP A 149 18.32 8.83 -8.86
C ASP A 149 17.73 7.53 -8.31
N ALA A 150 17.05 7.57 -7.15
CA ALA A 150 16.61 6.35 -6.45
C ALA A 150 15.56 5.56 -7.23
N VAL A 151 14.60 6.24 -7.82
CA VAL A 151 13.48 5.60 -8.54
C VAL A 151 13.93 5.06 -9.89
N THR A 152 14.67 5.87 -10.67
CA THR A 152 15.17 5.48 -11.99
C THR A 152 16.22 4.38 -11.95
N SER A 153 16.96 4.27 -10.83
CA SER A 153 17.93 3.20 -10.58
C SER A 153 17.35 1.94 -9.95
N GLY A 154 16.02 1.87 -9.74
CA GLY A 154 15.34 0.70 -9.17
C GLY A 154 15.63 0.43 -7.69
N ARG A 155 16.14 1.42 -6.94
CA ARG A 155 16.51 1.27 -5.51
C ARG A 155 15.34 1.44 -4.54
N GLY A 156 14.11 1.44 -5.03
CA GLY A 156 12.90 1.63 -4.25
C GLY A 156 12.24 2.98 -4.52
N GLY A 157 11.13 3.23 -3.87
CA GLY A 157 10.36 4.46 -3.98
C GLY A 157 8.99 4.28 -3.34
N LYS A 158 8.34 5.40 -2.99
CA LYS A 158 6.96 5.41 -2.53
C LYS A 158 6.04 5.37 -3.76
N THR A 159 4.97 4.59 -3.70
CA THR A 159 3.99 4.53 -4.80
C THR A 159 2.67 5.12 -4.37
N VAL A 160 2.11 5.97 -5.22
CA VAL A 160 0.77 6.57 -5.08
C VAL A 160 -0.06 6.22 -6.29
N TYR A 161 -1.31 5.86 -6.06
CA TYR A 161 -2.33 5.64 -7.10
C TYR A 161 -3.35 6.77 -7.04
N ILE A 162 -3.56 7.44 -8.16
CA ILE A 162 -4.54 8.53 -8.28
C ILE A 162 -5.54 8.15 -9.38
N ILE A 163 -6.83 8.14 -9.04
CA ILE A 163 -7.88 7.82 -10.02
C ILE A 163 -7.89 8.88 -11.14
N ARG A 164 -8.04 8.45 -12.39
CA ARG A 164 -7.89 9.36 -13.55
C ARG A 164 -8.91 10.47 -13.63
N ASN A 165 -10.14 10.26 -13.15
CA ASN A 165 -11.22 11.25 -13.15
C ASN A 165 -11.23 12.19 -11.94
N VAL A 166 -10.18 12.15 -11.08
CA VAL A 166 -10.07 13.01 -9.88
C VAL A 166 -10.15 14.49 -10.26
N ASP A 167 -10.78 15.30 -9.42
CA ASP A 167 -10.64 16.76 -9.49
C ASP A 167 -9.26 17.15 -8.95
N CYS A 168 -8.45 17.83 -9.79
CA CYS A 168 -7.12 18.26 -9.37
C CYS A 168 -7.15 19.23 -8.18
N ASP A 169 -8.26 19.93 -7.95
CA ASP A 169 -8.38 20.87 -6.83
C ASP A 169 -8.56 20.16 -5.47
N GLU A 170 -8.86 18.85 -5.48
CA GLU A 170 -8.93 18.01 -4.29
C GLU A 170 -7.56 17.39 -3.90
N LEU A 171 -6.56 17.52 -4.77
CA LEU A 171 -5.24 16.95 -4.57
C LEU A 171 -4.28 17.94 -3.86
N PRO A 172 -3.28 17.44 -3.13
CA PRO A 172 -2.12 18.23 -2.72
C PRO A 172 -1.47 18.92 -3.91
N ALA A 173 -0.98 20.14 -3.73
CA ALA A 173 -0.53 21.03 -4.81
C ALA A 173 0.51 20.40 -5.76
N ASN A 174 1.45 19.62 -5.22
CA ASN A 174 2.45 18.87 -5.99
C ASN A 174 1.81 17.83 -6.92
N TRP A 175 0.89 17.02 -6.41
CA TRP A 175 0.20 16.02 -7.23
C TRP A 175 -0.79 16.65 -8.21
N ALA A 176 -1.48 17.71 -7.80
CA ALA A 176 -2.34 18.48 -8.71
C ALA A 176 -1.56 19.01 -9.91
N ALA A 177 -0.36 19.56 -9.71
CA ALA A 177 0.50 20.04 -10.78
C ALA A 177 0.94 18.90 -11.71
N LEU A 178 1.34 17.76 -11.13
CA LEU A 178 1.76 16.59 -11.90
C LEU A 178 0.62 16.00 -12.74
N ILE A 179 -0.58 15.86 -12.16
CA ILE A 179 -1.74 15.32 -12.90
C ILE A 179 -2.20 16.27 -14.02
N ARG A 180 -2.19 17.58 -13.79
CA ARG A 180 -2.46 18.55 -14.87
C ARG A 180 -1.45 18.44 -16.01
N SER A 181 -0.16 18.27 -15.67
CA SER A 181 0.91 18.07 -16.65
C SER A 181 0.71 16.77 -17.43
N MET A 182 0.33 15.69 -16.73
CA MET A 182 0.11 14.41 -17.36
C MET A 182 -1.08 14.43 -18.32
N ARG A 183 -2.20 15.06 -17.92
CA ARG A 183 -3.37 15.25 -18.79
C ARG A 183 -3.05 16.04 -20.04
N GLU A 184 -2.23 17.11 -19.93
CA GLU A 184 -1.76 17.86 -21.08
C GLU A 184 -0.95 17.00 -22.05
N LEU A 185 -0.03 16.14 -21.53
CA LEU A 185 0.75 15.23 -22.36
C LEU A 185 -0.13 14.18 -23.05
N GLU A 186 -1.14 13.65 -22.35
CA GLU A 186 -2.10 12.70 -22.91
C GLU A 186 -2.98 13.36 -24.02
N GLU A 187 -3.37 14.62 -23.86
CA GLU A 187 -4.09 15.38 -24.90
C GLU A 187 -3.23 15.57 -26.16
N MET A 188 -1.90 15.71 -25.99
CA MET A 188 -0.97 15.83 -27.12
C MET A 188 -0.67 14.47 -27.78
N HIS A 189 -0.81 13.37 -27.05
CA HIS A 189 -0.50 11.99 -27.47
C HIS A 189 -1.63 11.02 -27.09
N PRO A 190 -2.83 11.16 -27.68
CA PRO A 190 -4.00 10.37 -27.30
C PRO A 190 -3.95 8.92 -27.79
N GLU A 191 -2.97 8.55 -28.61
CA GLU A 191 -2.89 7.26 -29.29
C GLU A 191 -2.40 6.11 -28.40
N TYR A 192 -1.75 6.41 -27.26
CA TYR A 192 -1.24 5.41 -26.32
C TYR A 192 -1.09 5.96 -24.89
N PRO A 193 -1.17 5.09 -23.87
CA PRO A 193 -0.82 5.46 -22.51
C PRO A 193 0.66 5.81 -22.40
N LEU A 194 0.98 6.69 -21.45
CA LEU A 194 2.30 7.31 -21.29
C LEU A 194 3.04 6.80 -20.07
N ASP A 195 4.35 6.70 -20.22
CA ASP A 195 5.39 6.53 -19.18
C ASP A 195 6.23 7.81 -19.18
N VAL A 196 6.23 8.56 -18.06
CA VAL A 196 6.86 9.87 -17.96
C VAL A 196 7.77 9.96 -16.76
N GLU A 197 9.05 10.31 -16.97
CA GLU A 197 9.97 10.67 -15.91
C GLU A 197 9.84 12.16 -15.58
N PHE A 198 9.72 12.48 -14.30
CA PHE A 198 9.47 13.84 -13.85
C PHE A 198 10.31 14.24 -12.63
N ALA A 199 10.43 15.55 -12.41
CA ALA A 199 10.75 16.14 -11.13
C ALA A 199 9.77 17.26 -10.79
N ILE A 200 9.59 17.49 -9.47
CA ILE A 200 8.81 18.58 -8.91
C ILE A 200 9.72 19.37 -7.99
N ASP A 201 9.83 20.68 -8.22
CA ASP A 201 10.60 21.58 -7.37
C ASP A 201 9.79 22.08 -6.14
N GLU A 202 10.44 22.81 -5.24
CA GLU A 202 9.80 23.40 -4.05
C GLU A 202 8.62 24.32 -4.37
N GLY A 203 8.57 24.87 -5.59
CA GLY A 203 7.48 25.72 -6.10
C GLY A 203 6.33 24.93 -6.75
N ASN A 204 6.37 23.61 -6.69
CA ASN A 204 5.46 22.69 -7.39
C ASN A 204 5.54 22.79 -8.93
N THR A 205 6.64 23.27 -9.48
CA THR A 205 6.86 23.25 -10.94
C THR A 205 7.28 21.86 -11.37
N VAL A 206 6.56 21.30 -12.33
CA VAL A 206 6.84 19.99 -12.91
C VAL A 206 7.82 20.14 -14.07
N THR A 207 8.90 19.36 -14.04
CA THR A 207 9.85 19.24 -15.16
C THR A 207 9.82 17.82 -15.70
N ILE A 208 9.70 17.70 -17.02
CA ILE A 208 9.68 16.41 -17.73
C ILE A 208 11.12 16.05 -18.18
N PHE A 209 11.56 14.86 -17.80
CA PHE A 209 12.89 14.33 -18.16
C PHE A 209 12.84 13.30 -19.28
N GLN A 210 11.72 12.60 -19.41
CA GLN A 210 11.49 11.63 -20.47
C GLN A 210 9.98 11.41 -20.62
N MET A 211 9.54 11.14 -21.83
CA MET A 211 8.18 10.69 -22.14
C MET A 211 8.25 9.62 -23.21
N ARG A 212 7.56 8.50 -22.99
CA ARG A 212 7.47 7.40 -23.97
C ARG A 212 6.13 6.68 -23.86
N PRO A 213 5.74 5.89 -24.87
CA PRO A 213 4.60 4.99 -24.76
C PRO A 213 4.80 3.98 -23.63
N LEU A 214 3.74 3.68 -22.89
CA LEU A 214 3.76 2.68 -21.82
C LEU A 214 3.86 1.27 -22.41
N ALA A 215 4.99 0.61 -22.24
CA ALA A 215 5.31 -0.67 -22.87
C ALA A 215 4.31 -1.80 -22.50
N ALA A 216 3.71 -1.78 -21.32
CA ALA A 216 2.72 -2.75 -20.90
C ALA A 216 1.45 -2.73 -21.77
N SER A 217 1.01 -1.55 -22.22
CA SER A 217 -0.16 -1.38 -23.10
C SER A 217 0.10 -1.89 -24.51
N ILE A 218 1.35 -1.79 -24.96
CA ILE A 218 1.77 -2.30 -26.29
C ILE A 218 1.77 -3.84 -26.29
N ASN A 219 2.01 -4.48 -25.15
CA ASN A 219 2.07 -5.93 -25.00
C ASN A 219 0.68 -6.58 -24.80
N GLY A 220 -0.42 -5.84 -24.99
CA GLY A 220 -1.78 -6.39 -25.02
C GLY A 220 -2.40 -6.65 -23.65
N VAL A 221 -1.92 -6.01 -22.58
CA VAL A 221 -2.64 -5.96 -21.32
C VAL A 221 -3.80 -4.97 -21.50
N HIS A 222 -5.01 -5.47 -21.47
CA HIS A 222 -6.23 -4.66 -21.54
C HIS A 222 -7.09 -4.90 -20.30
N SER A 223 -7.75 -3.85 -19.83
CA SER A 223 -8.74 -3.97 -18.77
C SER A 223 -9.94 -4.77 -19.28
N ASP A 224 -10.38 -5.72 -18.47
CA ASP A 224 -11.64 -6.48 -18.66
C ASP A 224 -12.86 -5.74 -18.07
N VAL A 225 -12.65 -4.57 -17.49
CA VAL A 225 -13.64 -3.72 -16.83
C VAL A 225 -13.60 -2.32 -17.46
N ASP A 226 -14.78 -1.76 -17.72
CA ASP A 226 -14.94 -0.42 -18.22
C ASP A 226 -14.46 0.64 -17.21
N ASP A 227 -13.77 1.67 -17.69
CA ASP A 227 -13.27 2.76 -16.85
C ASP A 227 -14.38 3.45 -16.05
N GLU A 228 -15.56 3.65 -16.65
CA GLU A 228 -16.73 4.24 -15.98
C GLU A 228 -17.26 3.36 -14.84
N GLU A 229 -17.18 2.05 -14.99
CA GLU A 229 -17.53 1.12 -13.90
C GLU A 229 -16.56 1.23 -12.74
N VAL A 230 -15.26 1.38 -13.02
CA VAL A 230 -14.25 1.61 -11.98
C VAL A 230 -14.49 2.93 -11.27
N PHE A 231 -14.75 4.01 -11.99
CA PHE A 231 -15.02 5.34 -11.41
C PHE A 231 -16.24 5.31 -10.49
N ARG A 232 -17.33 4.69 -10.92
CA ARG A 232 -18.53 4.51 -10.09
C ARG A 232 -18.23 3.70 -8.83
N THR A 233 -17.48 2.61 -8.96
CA THR A 233 -17.12 1.76 -7.82
C THR A 233 -16.27 2.51 -6.80
N VAL A 234 -15.36 3.37 -7.24
CA VAL A 234 -14.54 4.21 -6.34
C VAL A 234 -15.41 5.22 -5.59
N LEU A 235 -16.34 5.89 -6.27
CA LEU A 235 -17.28 6.82 -5.61
C LEU A 235 -18.16 6.11 -4.57
N GLU A 236 -18.70 4.95 -4.90
CA GLU A 236 -19.47 4.12 -3.97
C GLU A 236 -18.62 3.69 -2.75
N ALA A 237 -17.33 3.37 -2.97
CA ALA A 237 -16.42 3.03 -1.91
C ALA A 237 -16.11 4.23 -1.00
N GLU A 238 -15.94 5.42 -1.56
CA GLU A 238 -15.74 6.66 -0.78
C GLU A 238 -16.97 6.99 0.09
N ASP A 239 -18.17 6.89 -0.46
CA ASP A 239 -19.40 7.12 0.31
C ASP A 239 -19.54 6.10 1.43
N THR A 240 -19.25 4.83 1.15
CA THR A 240 -19.23 3.77 2.15
C THR A 240 -18.18 4.04 3.24
N TYR A 241 -16.99 4.51 2.87
CA TYR A 241 -15.95 4.87 3.84
C TYR A 241 -16.37 6.05 4.73
N ARG A 242 -17.06 7.06 4.18
CA ARG A 242 -17.62 8.18 4.97
C ARG A 242 -18.67 7.70 5.96
N GLU A 243 -19.54 6.76 5.57
CA GLU A 243 -20.51 6.13 6.47
C GLU A 243 -19.81 5.36 7.59
N ILE A 244 -18.81 4.53 7.26
CA ILE A 244 -18.03 3.78 8.26
C ILE A 244 -17.33 4.75 9.22
N SER A 245 -16.73 5.81 8.73
CA SER A 245 -16.06 6.84 9.53
C SER A 245 -17.02 7.52 10.50
N SER A 246 -18.26 7.76 10.08
CA SER A 246 -19.32 8.29 10.93
C SER A 246 -19.73 7.30 12.02
N LEU A 247 -19.87 6.02 11.69
CA LEU A 247 -20.23 4.96 12.64
C LEU A 247 -19.13 4.71 13.67
N VAL A 248 -17.88 4.81 13.27
CA VAL A 248 -16.72 4.66 14.16
C VAL A 248 -16.49 5.94 15.00
N GLY A 249 -17.09 7.06 14.60
CA GLY A 249 -16.88 8.36 15.24
C GLY A 249 -15.48 8.94 15.02
N ASP A 250 -14.89 8.65 13.87
CA ASP A 250 -13.56 9.14 13.48
C ASP A 250 -13.53 9.42 11.99
N ARG A 251 -13.26 10.70 11.61
CA ARG A 251 -13.20 11.13 10.20
C ARG A 251 -12.07 10.50 9.41
N ASN A 252 -11.00 10.10 10.11
CA ASN A 252 -9.81 9.49 9.53
C ASN A 252 -9.66 8.05 10.01
N THR A 253 -10.77 7.32 10.10
CA THR A 253 -10.72 5.94 10.60
C THR A 253 -9.80 5.08 9.74
N ILE A 254 -8.90 4.36 10.40
CA ILE A 254 -8.00 3.44 9.72
C ILE A 254 -8.70 2.09 9.65
N LEU A 255 -8.80 1.55 8.42
CA LEU A 255 -9.28 0.22 8.14
C LEU A 255 -8.11 -0.65 7.69
N SER A 256 -7.99 -1.84 8.24
CA SER A 256 -6.95 -2.81 7.87
C SER A 256 -7.55 -4.14 7.49
N ASP A 257 -6.95 -4.81 6.52
CA ASP A 257 -7.30 -6.18 6.16
C ASP A 257 -6.52 -7.22 6.97
N MET A 258 -5.55 -6.76 7.76
CA MET A 258 -4.65 -7.57 8.59
C MET A 258 -4.41 -6.91 9.95
N ALA A 259 -5.49 -6.53 10.65
CA ALA A 259 -5.40 -6.13 12.06
C ALA A 259 -5.43 -7.39 12.91
N PHE A 260 -5.03 -7.55 14.09
CA PHE A 260 -5.08 -8.71 15.00
C PHE A 260 -5.51 -10.07 14.39
N TRP A 261 -6.30 -10.06 13.34
CA TRP A 261 -6.65 -11.20 12.48
C TRP A 261 -7.04 -10.73 11.08
N ASN A 262 -6.92 -11.62 10.11
CA ASN A 262 -7.31 -11.37 8.73
C ASN A 262 -8.67 -12.04 8.41
N PRO A 263 -9.77 -11.31 8.29
CA PRO A 263 -11.06 -11.89 7.92
C PRO A 263 -11.03 -12.63 6.58
N ALA A 264 -10.20 -12.14 5.64
CA ALA A 264 -10.09 -12.74 4.31
C ALA A 264 -9.52 -14.17 4.33
N GLU A 265 -8.70 -14.52 5.30
CA GLU A 265 -8.22 -15.92 5.48
C GLU A 265 -9.36 -16.87 5.82
N ILE A 266 -10.43 -16.37 6.43
CA ILE A 266 -11.57 -17.17 6.89
C ILE A 266 -12.67 -17.18 5.85
N ILE A 267 -13.08 -16.01 5.36
CA ILE A 267 -14.23 -15.84 4.46
C ILE A 267 -13.85 -15.47 3.02
N GLY A 268 -12.55 -15.24 2.76
CA GLY A 268 -12.02 -14.83 1.45
C GLY A 268 -11.98 -13.32 1.26
N GLU A 269 -11.15 -12.86 0.33
CA GLU A 269 -11.01 -11.44 -0.02
C GLU A 269 -12.26 -10.87 -0.72
N ASN A 270 -13.08 -11.75 -1.30
CA ASN A 270 -14.31 -11.40 -1.99
C ASN A 270 -15.44 -12.34 -1.50
N PRO A 271 -15.86 -12.24 -0.24
CA PRO A 271 -16.79 -13.17 0.36
C PRO A 271 -18.18 -13.09 -0.27
N HIS A 272 -18.84 -14.26 -0.36
CA HIS A 272 -20.26 -14.25 -0.68
C HIS A 272 -21.08 -13.55 0.40
N PRO A 273 -22.20 -12.91 0.05
CA PRO A 273 -23.02 -12.17 1.01
C PRO A 273 -23.40 -12.96 2.26
N LEU A 274 -23.66 -14.26 2.12
CA LEU A 274 -24.00 -15.13 3.25
C LEU A 274 -22.79 -15.37 4.17
N ASP A 275 -21.60 -15.62 3.59
CA ASP A 275 -20.39 -15.86 4.37
C ASP A 275 -20.00 -14.61 5.18
N TYR A 276 -20.12 -13.44 4.55
CA TYR A 276 -19.87 -12.15 5.21
C TYR A 276 -20.87 -11.89 6.34
N SER A 277 -22.17 -12.03 6.08
CA SER A 277 -23.20 -11.75 7.07
C SER A 277 -23.15 -12.72 8.25
N LEU A 278 -22.85 -13.99 8.00
CA LEU A 278 -22.73 -15.00 9.04
C LEU A 278 -21.49 -14.73 9.92
N TYR A 279 -20.34 -14.41 9.31
CA TYR A 279 -19.13 -14.08 10.06
C TYR A 279 -19.31 -12.81 10.88
N ARG A 280 -19.92 -11.79 10.29
CA ARG A 280 -20.27 -10.55 10.98
C ARG A 280 -21.13 -10.83 12.21
N GLU A 281 -22.25 -11.53 12.06
CA GLU A 281 -23.22 -11.77 13.12
C GLU A 281 -22.65 -12.65 14.25
N ILE A 282 -21.90 -13.69 13.89
CA ILE A 282 -21.40 -14.66 14.89
C ILE A 282 -20.14 -14.14 15.58
N ILE A 283 -19.27 -13.40 14.88
CA ILE A 283 -17.95 -13.04 15.38
C ILE A 283 -17.81 -11.55 15.66
N THR A 284 -17.99 -10.68 14.65
CA THR A 284 -17.46 -9.32 14.71
C THR A 284 -18.44 -8.29 15.27
N SER A 285 -19.75 -8.59 15.32
CA SER A 285 -20.73 -7.63 15.85
C SER A 285 -20.82 -7.63 17.38
N ALA A 286 -20.62 -8.77 18.02
CA ALA A 286 -20.78 -8.86 19.47
C ALA A 286 -19.84 -9.87 20.12
N ALA A 287 -19.74 -11.11 19.61
CA ALA A 287 -19.13 -12.22 20.33
C ALA A 287 -17.65 -12.00 20.66
N TRP A 288 -16.89 -11.40 19.75
CA TRP A 288 -15.47 -11.06 19.97
C TRP A 288 -15.30 -10.07 21.13
N ASN A 289 -16.03 -8.95 21.09
CA ASN A 289 -15.95 -7.92 22.14
C ASN A 289 -16.44 -8.43 23.48
N GLN A 290 -17.54 -9.16 23.51
CA GLN A 290 -18.07 -9.76 24.74
C GLN A 290 -17.08 -10.78 25.33
N GLY A 291 -16.42 -11.59 24.49
CA GLY A 291 -15.41 -12.53 24.94
C GLY A 291 -14.20 -11.85 25.58
N LEU A 292 -13.75 -10.74 25.00
CA LEU A 292 -12.65 -9.94 25.53
C LEU A 292 -13.05 -9.20 26.81
N SER A 293 -14.22 -8.53 26.84
CA SER A 293 -14.67 -7.80 28.03
C SER A 293 -14.86 -8.73 29.24
N TYR A 294 -15.23 -9.96 29.00
CA TYR A 294 -15.37 -10.96 30.05
C TYR A 294 -14.04 -11.30 30.79
N ILE A 295 -12.92 -11.13 30.15
CA ILE A 295 -11.60 -11.35 30.73
C ILE A 295 -10.92 -10.06 31.17
N GLY A 296 -11.58 -8.90 31.03
CA GLY A 296 -11.13 -7.62 31.58
C GLY A 296 -10.68 -6.59 30.55
N TYR A 297 -10.85 -6.87 29.26
CA TYR A 297 -10.67 -5.84 28.25
C TYR A 297 -11.89 -4.94 28.11
N ARG A 298 -11.69 -3.75 27.55
CA ARG A 298 -12.75 -2.77 27.34
C ARG A 298 -13.83 -3.29 26.38
N GLU A 299 -15.07 -3.10 26.75
CA GLU A 299 -16.21 -3.40 25.88
C GLU A 299 -16.30 -2.32 24.77
N VAL A 300 -16.47 -2.77 23.53
CA VAL A 300 -16.60 -1.89 22.36
C VAL A 300 -17.92 -2.17 21.67
N ASP A 301 -18.70 -1.11 21.47
CA ASP A 301 -20.00 -1.20 20.81
C ASP A 301 -19.89 -1.32 19.29
N GLY A 302 -20.79 -2.13 18.72
CA GLY A 302 -21.00 -2.27 17.29
C GLY A 302 -19.96 -3.14 16.59
N ASP A 303 -20.05 -3.16 15.26
CA ASP A 303 -19.23 -4.03 14.43
C ASP A 303 -17.75 -3.63 14.41
N LEU A 304 -16.88 -4.63 14.47
CA LEU A 304 -15.43 -4.46 14.22
C LEU A 304 -15.09 -4.53 12.73
N MET A 305 -15.90 -5.28 11.97
CA MET A 305 -15.63 -5.54 10.55
C MET A 305 -16.60 -4.76 9.66
N TYR A 306 -16.02 -4.13 8.66
CA TYR A 306 -16.73 -3.37 7.62
C TYR A 306 -16.35 -3.91 6.25
N LYS A 307 -17.19 -3.62 5.24
CA LYS A 307 -16.93 -4.02 3.86
C LYS A 307 -16.73 -2.77 3.01
N LEU A 308 -15.58 -2.69 2.35
CA LEU A 308 -15.28 -1.65 1.38
C LEU A 308 -15.10 -2.30 0.01
N GLY A 309 -15.89 -1.87 -0.96
CA GLY A 309 -16.10 -2.70 -2.15
C GLY A 309 -16.69 -4.04 -1.74
N ASN A 310 -16.07 -5.16 -2.12
CA ASN A 310 -16.47 -6.47 -1.61
C ASN A 310 -15.44 -7.11 -0.66
N LYS A 311 -14.39 -6.38 -0.28
CA LYS A 311 -13.36 -6.86 0.64
C LYS A 311 -13.71 -6.52 2.09
N PRO A 312 -13.54 -7.45 3.05
CA PRO A 312 -13.71 -7.17 4.46
C PRO A 312 -12.49 -6.47 5.05
N TYR A 313 -12.74 -5.50 5.93
CA TYR A 313 -11.74 -4.73 6.67
C TYR A 313 -12.11 -4.64 8.13
N ILE A 314 -11.11 -4.52 8.99
CA ILE A 314 -11.26 -4.34 10.43
C ILE A 314 -11.00 -2.87 10.80
N SER A 315 -11.84 -2.30 11.64
CA SER A 315 -11.60 -0.98 12.24
C SER A 315 -10.49 -1.07 13.27
N LEU A 316 -9.35 -0.41 13.01
CA LEU A 316 -8.23 -0.39 13.94
C LEU A 316 -8.56 0.31 15.25
N LYS A 317 -9.24 1.45 15.20
CA LYS A 317 -9.66 2.17 16.40
C LYS A 317 -10.47 1.29 17.34
N LYS A 318 -11.48 0.59 16.82
CA LYS A 318 -12.30 -0.32 17.62
C LYS A 318 -11.50 -1.53 18.15
N SER A 319 -10.59 -2.04 17.32
CA SER A 319 -9.72 -3.14 17.73
C SER A 319 -8.74 -2.73 18.82
N PHE A 320 -8.13 -1.56 18.71
CA PHE A 320 -7.27 -1.01 19.77
C PHE A 320 -8.04 -0.81 21.07
N LEU A 321 -9.24 -0.21 21.00
CA LEU A 321 -10.09 -0.03 22.17
C LEU A 321 -10.41 -1.36 22.83
N GLY A 322 -10.84 -2.36 22.06
CA GLY A 322 -11.19 -3.69 22.54
C GLY A 322 -10.03 -4.51 23.10
N LEU A 323 -8.78 -4.03 22.94
CA LEU A 323 -7.60 -4.64 23.53
C LEU A 323 -6.96 -3.82 24.65
N MET A 324 -7.58 -2.73 25.06
CA MET A 324 -7.17 -1.97 26.24
C MET A 324 -7.81 -2.52 27.51
N PRO A 325 -7.13 -2.40 28.66
CA PRO A 325 -7.74 -2.70 29.95
C PRO A 325 -9.01 -1.88 30.19
N ASP A 326 -10.08 -2.50 30.70
CA ASP A 326 -11.35 -1.82 30.99
C ASP A 326 -11.21 -0.71 32.05
N GLU A 327 -10.26 -0.89 32.98
CA GLU A 327 -9.98 0.05 34.07
C GLU A 327 -9.10 1.24 33.64
N LEU A 328 -8.66 1.32 32.37
CA LEU A 328 -7.79 2.39 31.91
C LEU A 328 -8.51 3.74 31.89
N ASP A 329 -7.85 4.81 32.35
CA ASP A 329 -8.37 6.17 32.31
C ASP A 329 -8.61 6.65 30.87
N ASP A 330 -9.73 7.32 30.62
CA ASP A 330 -10.16 7.77 29.30
C ASP A 330 -9.17 8.73 28.61
N ARG A 331 -8.39 9.52 29.39
CA ARG A 331 -7.38 10.41 28.81
C ARG A 331 -6.17 9.65 28.35
N LEU A 332 -5.76 8.66 29.13
CA LEU A 332 -4.65 7.79 28.78
C LEU A 332 -5.01 6.93 27.58
N GLU A 333 -6.24 6.39 27.54
CA GLU A 333 -6.79 5.72 26.36
C GLU A 333 -6.70 6.58 25.10
N ALA A 334 -7.25 7.81 25.14
CA ALA A 334 -7.22 8.71 23.99
C ALA A 334 -5.80 9.07 23.54
N LYS A 335 -4.85 9.13 24.46
CA LYS A 335 -3.45 9.39 24.18
C LYS A 335 -2.76 8.18 23.54
N LEU A 336 -3.07 6.98 24.02
CA LEU A 336 -2.58 5.72 23.43
C LEU A 336 -3.13 5.52 22.02
N LEU A 337 -4.41 5.76 21.76
CA LEU A 337 -4.97 5.68 20.42
C LEU A 337 -4.23 6.57 19.43
N LYS A 338 -3.97 7.83 19.81
CA LYS A 338 -3.19 8.74 18.96
C LYS A 338 -1.75 8.26 18.72
N TYR A 339 -1.16 7.63 19.72
CA TYR A 339 0.17 7.05 19.59
C TYR A 339 0.17 5.86 18.63
N TYR A 340 -0.81 4.97 18.73
CA TYR A 340 -0.95 3.82 17.84
C TYR A 340 -1.24 4.25 16.40
N ASP A 341 -2.19 5.18 16.20
CA ASP A 341 -2.50 5.74 14.89
C ASP A 341 -1.27 6.37 14.24
N LYS A 342 -0.50 7.16 15.03
CA LYS A 342 0.72 7.77 14.53
C LYS A 342 1.75 6.73 14.09
N LYS A 343 1.97 5.67 14.87
CA LYS A 343 2.90 4.60 14.50
C LYS A 343 2.52 3.94 13.17
N LEU A 344 1.24 3.70 12.94
CA LEU A 344 0.75 3.12 11.69
C LEU A 344 0.77 4.09 10.51
N ILE A 345 0.60 5.39 10.74
CA ILE A 345 0.74 6.41 9.70
C ILE A 345 2.21 6.54 9.28
N ASP A 346 3.13 6.50 10.26
CA ASP A 346 4.57 6.61 10.02
C ASP A 346 5.12 5.34 9.34
N ASP A 347 4.59 4.16 9.68
CA ASP A 347 4.93 2.89 9.06
C ASP A 347 3.67 2.02 8.80
N PRO A 348 3.01 2.19 7.65
CA PRO A 348 1.84 1.40 7.29
C PRO A 348 2.12 -0.11 7.16
N THR A 349 3.38 -0.52 6.98
CA THR A 349 3.75 -1.94 6.84
C THR A 349 3.69 -2.69 8.16
N ALA A 350 3.62 -1.97 9.28
CA ALA A 350 3.47 -2.56 10.61
C ALA A 350 2.03 -3.02 10.94
N HIS A 351 1.10 -2.93 9.97
CA HIS A 351 -0.30 -3.32 10.19
C HIS A 351 -0.50 -4.83 10.47
N ASP A 352 0.44 -5.67 10.10
CA ASP A 352 0.45 -7.11 10.38
C ASP A 352 1.16 -7.50 11.69
N LYS A 353 1.66 -6.51 12.45
CA LYS A 353 2.42 -6.69 13.69
C LYS A 353 1.87 -5.86 14.85
N ILE A 354 0.62 -5.44 14.73
CA ILE A 354 -0.01 -4.49 15.67
C ILE A 354 0.05 -5.01 17.10
N GLU A 355 -0.27 -6.28 17.33
CA GLU A 355 -0.31 -6.92 18.63
C GLU A 355 1.08 -7.14 19.26
N PHE A 356 2.13 -7.14 18.43
CA PHE A 356 3.50 -7.38 18.90
C PHE A 356 4.32 -6.12 19.06
N GLU A 357 4.14 -5.15 18.14
CA GLU A 357 5.02 -3.98 18.02
C GLU A 357 4.35 -2.64 18.36
N ILE A 358 3.02 -2.57 18.31
CA ILE A 358 2.28 -1.31 18.44
C ILE A 358 1.42 -1.28 19.70
N ALA A 359 0.48 -2.21 19.85
CA ALA A 359 -0.50 -2.20 20.93
C ALA A 359 0.04 -2.80 22.22
N PHE A 360 -0.37 -2.21 23.34
CA PHE A 360 -0.17 -2.78 24.67
C PHE A 360 -1.44 -3.51 25.08
N SER A 361 -1.47 -4.82 24.90
CA SER A 361 -2.65 -5.66 25.17
C SER A 361 -2.52 -6.60 26.34
N GLU A 362 -1.29 -6.79 26.85
CA GLU A 362 -0.98 -7.71 27.93
C GLU A 362 0.29 -7.29 28.67
N TYR A 363 0.54 -7.89 29.84
CA TYR A 363 1.78 -7.72 30.59
C TYR A 363 2.64 -8.97 30.43
N ASP A 364 3.79 -8.83 29.79
CA ASP A 364 4.79 -9.88 29.56
C ASP A 364 6.19 -9.46 30.03
N PHE A 365 7.20 -10.28 29.80
CA PHE A 365 8.59 -10.00 30.18
C PHE A 365 9.23 -8.83 29.42
N SER A 366 8.64 -8.39 28.31
CA SER A 366 9.13 -7.28 27.49
C SER A 366 8.37 -5.98 27.76
N THR A 367 7.31 -6.00 28.56
CA THR A 367 6.40 -4.87 28.75
C THR A 367 7.11 -3.65 29.31
N GLU A 368 7.96 -3.80 30.32
CA GLU A 368 8.68 -2.66 30.91
C GLU A 368 9.60 -1.98 29.91
N ASP A 369 10.29 -2.75 29.07
CA ASP A 369 11.18 -2.21 28.03
C ASP A 369 10.36 -1.47 26.96
N LYS A 370 9.23 -2.04 26.54
CA LYS A 370 8.31 -1.41 25.57
C LYS A 370 7.70 -0.12 26.15
N LEU A 371 7.24 -0.14 27.39
CA LEU A 371 6.67 1.03 28.07
C LEU A 371 7.70 2.16 28.23
N GLY A 372 8.99 1.82 28.38
CA GLY A 372 10.06 2.81 28.41
C GLY A 372 10.11 3.71 27.19
N THR A 373 9.73 3.20 26.01
CA THR A 373 9.70 3.97 24.75
C THR A 373 8.63 5.08 24.75
N LEU A 374 7.59 4.96 25.56
CA LEU A 374 6.50 5.93 25.65
C LEU A 374 6.97 7.29 26.20
N THR A 375 8.08 7.31 26.94
CA THR A 375 8.67 8.57 27.42
C THR A 375 9.06 9.49 26.26
N GLU A 376 9.63 8.93 25.20
CA GLU A 376 10.00 9.67 23.98
C GLU A 376 8.76 10.17 23.22
N ALA A 377 7.65 9.47 23.35
CA ALA A 377 6.35 9.86 22.80
C ALA A 377 5.58 10.86 23.66
N GLY A 378 6.18 11.34 24.75
CA GLY A 378 5.62 12.40 25.61
C GLY A 378 4.64 11.89 26.68
N PHE A 379 4.70 10.60 27.04
CA PHE A 379 3.97 10.08 28.20
C PHE A 379 4.72 10.40 29.49
N THR A 380 3.97 10.75 30.52
CA THR A 380 4.56 11.00 31.86
C THR A 380 4.87 9.68 32.57
N ARG A 381 5.72 9.73 33.58
CA ARG A 381 6.03 8.54 34.40
C ARG A 381 4.80 7.97 35.11
N GLU A 382 3.86 8.84 35.50
CA GLU A 382 2.61 8.45 36.15
C GLU A 382 1.72 7.72 35.16
N GLU A 383 1.51 8.26 33.94
CA GLU A 383 0.75 7.60 32.87
C GLU A 383 1.34 6.23 32.48
N ILE A 384 2.67 6.11 32.47
CA ILE A 384 3.35 4.84 32.18
C ILE A 384 3.14 3.83 33.31
N ALA A 385 3.20 4.28 34.56
CA ALA A 385 2.96 3.42 35.72
C ALA A 385 1.51 2.95 35.77
N ASP A 386 0.53 3.84 35.53
CA ASP A 386 -0.90 3.50 35.47
C ASP A 386 -1.17 2.47 34.35
N LEU A 387 -0.54 2.63 33.18
CA LEU A 387 -0.66 1.66 32.09
C LEU A 387 -0.06 0.31 32.48
N SER A 388 1.14 0.30 33.07
CA SER A 388 1.82 -0.92 33.52
C SER A 388 0.96 -1.68 34.54
N ASP A 389 0.46 -0.97 35.55
CA ASP A 389 -0.40 -1.59 36.59
C ASP A 389 -1.72 -2.12 35.99
N SER A 390 -2.34 -1.38 35.07
CA SER A 390 -3.55 -1.81 34.38
C SER A 390 -3.34 -3.06 33.54
N LEU A 391 -2.23 -3.13 32.78
CA LEU A 391 -1.86 -4.32 31.98
C LEU A 391 -1.54 -5.52 32.87
N PHE A 392 -0.83 -5.29 33.98
CA PHE A 392 -0.53 -6.36 34.95
C PHE A 392 -1.82 -6.93 35.55
N ASN A 393 -2.73 -6.06 36.00
CA ASN A 393 -4.02 -6.46 36.56
C ASN A 393 -4.87 -7.20 35.53
N LEU A 394 -4.94 -6.68 34.29
CA LEU A 394 -5.66 -7.33 33.19
C LEU A 394 -5.15 -8.75 32.96
N THR A 395 -3.84 -8.92 32.77
CA THR A 395 -3.22 -10.22 32.49
C THR A 395 -3.44 -11.20 33.62
N ASN A 396 -3.27 -10.75 34.87
CA ASN A 396 -3.52 -11.57 36.04
C ASN A 396 -5.00 -11.98 36.16
N ASN A 397 -5.93 -11.03 35.94
CA ASN A 397 -7.35 -11.29 35.95
C ASN A 397 -7.79 -12.23 34.81
N ALA A 398 -7.24 -12.06 33.63
CA ALA A 398 -7.50 -12.94 32.48
C ALA A 398 -7.12 -14.38 32.80
N ILE A 399 -5.93 -14.61 33.34
CA ILE A 399 -5.45 -15.95 33.76
C ILE A 399 -6.36 -16.54 34.86
N CYS A 400 -6.71 -15.74 35.86
CA CYS A 400 -7.56 -16.18 36.97
C CYS A 400 -8.98 -16.50 36.50
N ASN A 401 -9.56 -15.65 35.65
CA ASN A 401 -10.90 -15.82 35.12
C ASN A 401 -11.01 -16.98 34.14
N PHE A 402 -9.99 -17.17 33.30
CA PHE A 402 -9.90 -18.33 32.42
C PHE A 402 -9.99 -19.65 33.22
N ASN A 403 -9.20 -19.78 34.27
CA ASN A 403 -9.21 -20.99 35.09
C ASN A 403 -10.54 -21.16 35.84
N ARG A 404 -11.11 -20.07 36.38
CA ARG A 404 -12.39 -20.09 37.12
C ARG A 404 -13.55 -20.47 36.21
N ASN A 405 -13.57 -19.95 35.02
CA ASN A 405 -14.64 -20.21 34.08
C ASN A 405 -14.56 -21.62 33.52
N ARG A 406 -13.38 -22.09 33.14
CA ARG A 406 -13.18 -23.48 32.74
C ARG A 406 -13.75 -24.47 33.77
N MET A 407 -13.59 -24.17 35.06
CA MET A 407 -14.17 -25.03 36.13
C MET A 407 -15.69 -24.88 36.21
N LYS A 408 -16.25 -23.68 36.00
CA LYS A 408 -17.70 -23.48 35.93
C LYS A 408 -18.29 -24.22 34.75
N ASP A 409 -17.60 -24.22 33.63
CA ASP A 409 -18.03 -24.82 32.38
C ASP A 409 -18.02 -26.33 32.43
N LEU A 410 -16.97 -26.90 32.99
CA LEU A 410 -16.94 -28.33 33.25
C LEU A 410 -18.07 -28.76 34.17
N ARG A 411 -18.42 -27.92 35.18
CA ARG A 411 -19.57 -28.17 36.05
C ARG A 411 -20.89 -28.00 35.34
N ALA A 412 -21.04 -26.98 34.47
CA ALA A 412 -22.22 -26.74 33.66
C ALA A 412 -22.39 -27.86 32.61
N LEU A 413 -21.33 -28.31 31.97
CA LEU A 413 -21.32 -29.47 31.07
C LEU A 413 -21.80 -30.74 31.80
N ASN A 414 -21.33 -30.98 33.02
CA ASN A 414 -21.80 -32.08 33.83
C ASN A 414 -23.24 -31.93 34.26
N GLY A 415 -23.74 -30.68 34.51
CA GLY A 415 -25.13 -30.37 34.75
C GLY A 415 -26.03 -30.52 33.53
N LEU A 416 -25.55 -30.18 32.33
CA LEU A 416 -26.25 -30.32 31.06
C LEU A 416 -26.45 -31.78 30.62
N ARG A 417 -25.64 -32.71 31.11
CA ARG A 417 -25.93 -34.14 31.00
C ARG A 417 -27.26 -34.52 31.64
N VAL A 418 -27.76 -33.69 32.56
CA VAL A 418 -28.99 -33.91 33.31
C VAL A 418 -30.19 -33.12 32.76
N HIS A 419 -30.02 -31.98 32.08
CA HIS A 419 -31.09 -31.12 31.60
C HIS A 419 -30.92 -30.70 30.13
N ARG A 420 -31.43 -31.50 29.23
CA ARG A 420 -31.14 -31.48 27.79
C ARG A 420 -31.81 -30.42 26.91
N GLU A 421 -32.76 -29.59 27.42
CA GLU A 421 -33.67 -28.89 26.52
C GLU A 421 -33.67 -27.33 26.50
N ASN A 422 -33.07 -26.62 27.46
CA ASN A 422 -33.32 -25.16 27.53
C ASN A 422 -32.11 -24.23 27.44
N THR A 423 -30.91 -24.67 27.08
CA THR A 423 -29.69 -23.84 27.21
C THR A 423 -28.81 -23.73 25.96
N ARG A 424 -29.36 -24.04 24.79
CA ARG A 424 -28.56 -24.04 23.53
C ARG A 424 -27.97 -22.68 23.11
N SER A 425 -28.66 -21.57 23.38
CA SER A 425 -28.25 -20.24 22.90
C SER A 425 -27.27 -19.52 23.85
N ASN A 426 -27.52 -19.61 25.14
CA ASN A 426 -26.73 -18.88 26.15
C ASN A 426 -25.34 -19.54 26.41
N TRP A 427 -25.21 -20.82 26.13
CA TRP A 427 -23.97 -21.57 26.39
C TRP A 427 -22.91 -21.32 25.32
N LEU A 428 -23.31 -21.21 24.06
CA LEU A 428 -22.41 -20.88 22.93
C LEU A 428 -21.79 -19.49 23.06
N MET A 429 -22.44 -18.59 23.79
CA MET A 429 -22.02 -17.20 23.95
C MET A 429 -21.15 -16.95 25.18
N ALA A 430 -21.06 -17.88 26.12
CA ALA A 430 -20.46 -17.63 27.44
C ALA A 430 -18.98 -18.06 27.57
N HIS A 431 -18.38 -18.70 26.58
CA HIS A 431 -17.09 -19.35 26.82
C HIS A 431 -16.05 -19.20 25.71
N ASN A 432 -14.83 -19.12 26.15
CA ASN A 432 -13.49 -19.21 25.56
C ASN A 432 -13.32 -20.06 24.29
N ASP A 433 -14.41 -20.52 23.70
CA ASP A 433 -14.43 -21.25 22.46
C ASP A 433 -14.66 -20.35 21.25
N VAL A 434 -14.56 -19.00 21.39
CA VAL A 434 -14.53 -18.14 20.22
C VAL A 434 -13.36 -18.55 19.32
N VAL A 435 -12.19 -18.81 19.89
CA VAL A 435 -11.04 -19.30 19.13
C VAL A 435 -11.31 -20.73 18.62
N THR A 436 -11.92 -21.60 19.42
CA THR A 436 -12.27 -22.96 18.98
C THR A 436 -13.41 -22.93 17.96
N LEU A 437 -14.38 -22.02 18.10
CA LEU A 437 -15.42 -21.76 17.12
C LEU A 437 -14.85 -21.19 15.81
N ILE A 438 -13.95 -20.22 15.88
CA ILE A 438 -13.23 -19.68 14.73
C ILE A 438 -12.43 -20.79 14.05
N GLN A 439 -11.64 -21.56 14.77
CA GLN A 439 -10.89 -22.70 14.23
C GLN A 439 -11.81 -23.75 13.61
N TYR A 440 -12.96 -23.99 14.18
CA TYR A 440 -13.96 -24.90 13.66
C TYR A 440 -14.60 -24.38 12.38
N PHE A 441 -14.97 -23.08 12.31
CA PHE A 441 -15.46 -22.44 11.10
C PHE A 441 -14.40 -22.38 10.01
N VAL A 442 -13.15 -22.10 10.33
CA VAL A 442 -12.02 -22.17 9.40
C VAL A 442 -11.93 -23.56 8.79
N GLN A 443 -12.01 -24.62 9.60
CA GLN A 443 -11.98 -26.00 9.09
C GLN A 443 -13.20 -26.32 8.22
N LEU A 444 -14.38 -25.78 8.52
CA LEU A 444 -15.57 -25.95 7.70
C LEU A 444 -15.42 -25.25 6.34
N ILE A 445 -14.87 -24.05 6.32
CA ILE A 445 -14.64 -23.28 5.10
C ILE A 445 -13.51 -23.90 4.26
N GLU A 446 -12.42 -24.33 4.87
CA GLU A 446 -11.34 -25.03 4.18
C GLU A 446 -11.81 -26.36 3.57
N ARG A 447 -12.64 -27.11 4.28
CA ARG A 447 -13.28 -28.30 3.72
C ARG A 447 -14.19 -27.96 2.55
N LYS A 448 -14.94 -26.85 2.59
CA LYS A 448 -15.77 -26.38 1.48
C LYS A 448 -14.93 -25.99 0.25
N LYS A 449 -13.72 -25.42 0.45
CA LYS A 449 -12.77 -25.13 -0.64
C LYS A 449 -12.22 -26.40 -1.30
N HIS A 450 -11.99 -27.45 -0.53
CA HIS A 450 -11.54 -28.75 -1.06
C HIS A 450 -12.65 -29.57 -1.74
N TYR A 451 -13.91 -29.37 -1.35
CA TYR A 451 -15.07 -29.99 -1.96
C TYR A 451 -15.78 -29.01 -2.91
N GLY A 452 -15.11 -28.60 -3.99
CA GLY A 452 -15.74 -27.81 -5.05
C GLY A 452 -17.00 -28.50 -5.61
N PRO A 453 -17.86 -27.79 -6.37
CA PRO A 453 -19.24 -28.25 -6.73
C PRO A 453 -19.33 -29.59 -7.45
N ARG A 454 -18.22 -30.17 -7.86
CA ARG A 454 -18.20 -31.47 -8.56
C ARG A 454 -18.23 -32.72 -7.66
N ASN A 455 -17.99 -32.57 -6.35
CA ASN A 455 -17.90 -33.70 -5.40
C ASN A 455 -19.07 -33.81 -4.43
N LEU A 456 -20.15 -33.05 -4.62
CA LEU A 456 -21.38 -33.10 -3.80
C LEU A 456 -22.22 -34.38 -4.01
N ARG A 457 -21.65 -35.46 -4.60
CA ARG A 457 -22.40 -36.71 -4.77
C ARG A 457 -22.55 -37.56 -3.51
N ASP A 458 -21.82 -37.28 -2.45
CA ASP A 458 -21.93 -38.04 -1.21
C ASP A 458 -22.74 -37.29 -0.13
N ARG A 459 -24.08 -37.25 -0.34
CA ARG A 459 -25.04 -36.72 0.66
C ARG A 459 -24.97 -37.46 2.01
N ARG A 460 -24.33 -38.64 2.07
CA ARG A 460 -24.21 -39.44 3.30
C ARG A 460 -23.25 -38.80 4.31
N ASP A 461 -22.22 -38.16 3.87
CA ASP A 461 -21.27 -37.49 4.77
C ASP A 461 -21.85 -36.24 5.46
N TRP A 462 -22.71 -35.49 4.77
CA TRP A 462 -23.41 -34.33 5.34
C TRP A 462 -24.39 -34.74 6.46
N HIS A 463 -25.12 -35.82 6.31
CA HIS A 463 -26.06 -36.29 7.33
C HIS A 463 -25.34 -36.89 8.56
N SER A 464 -24.20 -37.53 8.38
CA SER A 464 -23.37 -38.03 9.48
C SER A 464 -22.72 -36.86 10.24
N TYR A 465 -22.33 -35.82 9.50
CA TYR A 465 -21.72 -34.60 10.08
C TYR A 465 -22.74 -33.77 10.85
N ARG A 466 -23.94 -33.60 10.31
CA ARG A 466 -25.06 -32.91 10.98
C ARG A 466 -25.51 -33.63 12.25
N ARG A 467 -25.43 -34.96 12.30
CA ARG A 467 -25.68 -35.74 13.53
C ARG A 467 -24.58 -35.54 14.56
N ARG A 468 -23.30 -35.43 14.15
CA ARG A 468 -22.19 -35.16 15.08
C ARG A 468 -22.23 -33.74 15.62
N LEU A 469 -22.69 -32.76 14.85
CA LEU A 469 -22.92 -31.39 15.33
C LEU A 469 -24.07 -31.28 16.32
N ALA A 470 -25.00 -32.21 16.25
CA ALA A 470 -26.14 -32.27 17.18
C ALA A 470 -25.82 -33.08 18.45
N ASP A 471 -24.66 -33.72 18.53
CA ASP A 471 -24.23 -34.53 19.67
C ASP A 471 -23.24 -33.77 20.54
N PRO A 472 -23.62 -33.37 21.77
CA PRO A 472 -22.74 -32.66 22.71
C PRO A 472 -21.49 -33.43 23.13
N LEU A 473 -21.39 -34.73 22.82
CA LEU A 473 -20.25 -35.59 23.16
C LEU A 473 -19.07 -35.47 22.18
N CYS A 474 -19.21 -34.71 21.10
CA CYS A 474 -18.17 -34.59 20.08
C CYS A 474 -17.01 -33.69 20.48
N THR A 475 -17.07 -32.99 21.61
CA THR A 475 -15.96 -32.19 22.17
C THR A 475 -14.80 -33.04 22.67
N GLU A 476 -15.03 -34.28 23.10
CA GLU A 476 -13.94 -35.18 23.54
C GLU A 476 -13.12 -35.73 22.35
N ASP A 477 -13.74 -35.93 21.20
CA ASP A 477 -13.05 -36.44 20.01
C ASP A 477 -12.18 -35.35 19.33
N ILE A 478 -12.55 -34.08 19.44
CA ILE A 478 -11.76 -32.95 18.92
C ILE A 478 -10.47 -32.78 19.72
N LEU A 479 -10.50 -33.07 21.03
CA LEU A 479 -9.31 -33.00 21.89
C LEU A 479 -8.38 -34.23 21.73
N ARG A 480 -8.86 -35.35 21.22
CA ARG A 480 -8.06 -36.56 20.96
C ARG A 480 -7.31 -36.56 19.64
N THR A 481 -7.69 -35.72 18.68
CA THR A 481 -7.01 -35.62 17.38
C THR A 481 -5.78 -34.69 17.38
N LYS A 482 -5.41 -34.14 18.54
CA LYS A 482 -4.20 -33.32 18.75
C LYS A 482 -3.10 -34.05 19.55
N ARG A 483 -2.98 -35.38 19.41
CA ARG A 483 -1.79 -36.11 19.85
C ARG A 483 -1.11 -36.76 18.66
#